data_d4ab426a314069fd1da85804f4af1ac0
#
_entry.id   d4ab426a314069fd1da85804f4af1ac0
#
_cell.length_a   1.000
_cell.length_b   1.000
_cell.length_c   1.000
_cell.angle_alpha   90.00
_cell.angle_beta   90.00
_cell.angle_gamma   90.00
#
_symmetry.space_group_name_H-M   'P 1'
#
loop_
_entity.id
_entity.type
_entity.pdbx_description
1 polymer ?
#
loop_
_entity_poly.entity_id
_entity_poly.type
_entity_poly.pdbx_seq_one_letter_code
_entity_poly.pdbx_strand_id
1 'polypeptide(L)'
;AAALEDPATFAAPCGTRSLAKGDFGYEPDGGNYWRGGVWCITDWMAVRGLDACGLSDVAHRLACRHVSAIARVHADTGTIWESYDPERLAPGKLYGQPVRREFVGFSGVTPIAMLVRDVFGIDVMPGRIVWKVRLLERHGIENLTLPDGNVVSLICEQRKSADEKPVVRVTSTRPIEVVVE
;
A
#
# COMPACT_ATOMS: atom_id res chain seq x y z
N ALA A 1 -16.35 4.75 -1.07
CA ALA A 1 -15.45 4.49 0.06
C ALA A 1 -16.01 3.43 1.01
N ALA A 2 -17.24 3.59 1.53
CA ALA A 2 -17.80 2.65 2.51
C ALA A 2 -17.70 1.18 2.08
N ALA A 3 -18.07 0.85 0.85
CA ALA A 3 -18.00 -0.52 0.34
C ALA A 3 -16.58 -1.12 0.31
N LEU A 4 -15.54 -0.28 0.14
CA LEU A 4 -14.14 -0.73 0.16
C LEU A 4 -13.62 -1.07 1.57
N GLU A 5 -14.33 -0.59 2.61
CA GLU A 5 -14.02 -0.86 4.01
C GLU A 5 -14.97 -1.90 4.63
N ASP A 6 -16.02 -2.30 3.90
CA ASP A 6 -17.01 -3.28 4.37
C ASP A 6 -16.58 -4.72 4.03
N PRO A 7 -16.36 -5.59 5.05
CA PRO A 7 -15.98 -6.98 4.85
C PRO A 7 -17.08 -7.83 4.21
N ALA A 8 -18.36 -7.38 4.27
CA ALA A 8 -19.46 -8.04 3.58
C ALA A 8 -19.44 -7.78 2.05
N THR A 9 -18.65 -6.81 1.58
CA THR A 9 -18.52 -6.48 0.17
C THR A 9 -17.07 -6.61 -0.30
N PHE A 10 -16.29 -5.50 -0.29
CA PHE A 10 -14.97 -5.50 -0.91
C PHE A 10 -13.79 -5.62 0.05
N ALA A 11 -13.93 -5.29 1.35
CA ALA A 11 -12.79 -5.36 2.25
C ALA A 11 -12.32 -6.81 2.45
N ALA A 12 -11.06 -7.09 2.14
CA ALA A 12 -10.40 -8.38 2.29
C ALA A 12 -9.18 -8.27 3.22
N PRO A 13 -8.69 -9.39 3.80
CA PRO A 13 -7.48 -9.39 4.61
C PRO A 13 -6.26 -8.82 3.89
N CYS A 14 -6.12 -9.09 2.59
CA CYS A 14 -5.00 -8.61 1.77
C CYS A 14 -5.25 -7.26 1.08
N GLY A 15 -6.44 -6.65 1.21
CA GLY A 15 -6.76 -5.40 0.52
C GLY A 15 -8.22 -5.30 0.12
N THR A 16 -8.51 -5.20 -1.19
CA THR A 16 -9.86 -5.17 -1.74
C THR A 16 -10.10 -6.31 -2.72
N ARG A 17 -11.27 -6.93 -2.64
CA ARG A 17 -11.70 -7.97 -3.57
C ARG A 17 -11.95 -7.39 -4.96
N SER A 18 -11.61 -8.15 -6.00
CA SER A 18 -11.92 -7.81 -7.39
C SER A 18 -13.40 -8.01 -7.75
N LEU A 19 -14.13 -8.77 -6.93
CA LEU A 19 -15.57 -9.00 -7.02
C LEU A 19 -16.17 -8.97 -5.63
N ALA A 20 -17.34 -8.36 -5.45
CA ALA A 20 -17.99 -8.26 -4.16
C ALA A 20 -18.35 -9.64 -3.58
N LYS A 21 -18.19 -9.81 -2.26
CA LYS A 21 -18.43 -11.09 -1.57
C LYS A 21 -19.83 -11.66 -1.78
N GLY A 22 -20.83 -10.79 -1.95
CA GLY A 22 -22.24 -11.20 -2.19
C GLY A 22 -22.59 -11.43 -3.65
N ASP A 23 -21.64 -11.29 -4.59
CA ASP A 23 -21.90 -11.46 -6.02
C ASP A 23 -22.02 -12.94 -6.39
N PHE A 24 -22.84 -13.24 -7.41
CA PHE A 24 -23.06 -14.61 -7.90
C PHE A 24 -21.77 -15.31 -8.36
N GLY A 25 -20.81 -14.55 -8.89
CA GLY A 25 -19.55 -15.10 -9.38
C GLY A 25 -18.45 -15.22 -8.32
N TYR A 26 -18.68 -14.79 -7.07
CA TYR A 26 -17.66 -14.74 -6.05
C TYR A 26 -17.14 -16.14 -5.67
N GLU A 27 -15.82 -16.28 -5.59
CA GLU A 27 -15.13 -17.52 -5.23
C GLU A 27 -14.25 -17.30 -3.99
N PRO A 28 -14.64 -17.83 -2.81
CA PRO A 28 -13.93 -17.58 -1.55
C PRO A 28 -12.60 -18.32 -1.44
N ASP A 29 -12.41 -19.43 -2.14
CA ASP A 29 -11.18 -20.21 -2.08
C ASP A 29 -10.14 -19.69 -3.09
N GLY A 30 -9.36 -18.71 -2.67
CA GLY A 30 -8.30 -18.13 -3.46
C GLY A 30 -8.76 -17.15 -4.54
N GLY A 31 -10.08 -16.86 -4.62
CA GLY A 31 -10.64 -15.87 -5.54
C GLY A 31 -10.70 -16.27 -7.00
N ASN A 32 -10.29 -17.48 -7.34
CA ASN A 32 -10.22 -18.01 -8.70
C ASN A 32 -9.95 -16.92 -9.77
N TYR A 33 -8.80 -16.24 -9.60
CA TYR A 33 -8.35 -15.10 -10.39
C TYR A 33 -9.17 -13.83 -10.12
N TRP A 34 -10.04 -13.39 -11.05
CA TRP A 34 -10.86 -12.17 -10.92
C TRP A 34 -12.22 -12.37 -10.25
N ARG A 35 -12.48 -13.52 -9.70
CA ARG A 35 -13.73 -13.86 -9.02
C ARG A 35 -13.68 -13.62 -7.50
N GLY A 36 -12.94 -12.60 -7.10
CA GLY A 36 -12.77 -12.20 -5.70
C GLY A 36 -11.30 -11.99 -5.31
N GLY A 37 -10.34 -12.53 -6.03
CA GLY A 37 -8.91 -12.37 -5.77
C GLY A 37 -8.52 -10.92 -5.55
N VAL A 38 -7.57 -10.67 -4.63
CA VAL A 38 -7.01 -9.34 -4.35
C VAL A 38 -5.80 -9.10 -5.23
N TRP A 39 -5.80 -7.97 -5.92
CA TRP A 39 -4.76 -7.60 -6.88
C TRP A 39 -4.06 -6.31 -6.46
N CYS A 40 -2.74 -6.34 -6.39
CA CYS A 40 -1.98 -5.16 -5.97
C CYS A 40 -2.23 -3.94 -6.87
N ILE A 41 -2.45 -4.16 -8.18
CA ILE A 41 -2.73 -3.07 -9.12
C ILE A 41 -4.10 -2.43 -8.86
N THR A 42 -5.15 -3.21 -8.54
CA THR A 42 -6.47 -2.65 -8.25
C THR A 42 -6.49 -1.90 -6.93
N ASP A 43 -5.78 -2.39 -5.92
CA ASP A 43 -5.63 -1.67 -4.65
C ASP A 43 -4.85 -0.37 -4.82
N TRP A 44 -3.78 -0.39 -5.60
CA TRP A 44 -3.06 0.85 -5.95
C TRP A 44 -3.97 1.86 -6.66
N MET A 45 -4.77 1.42 -7.64
CA MET A 45 -5.73 2.27 -8.34
C MET A 45 -6.80 2.82 -7.39
N ALA A 46 -7.31 1.98 -6.47
CA ALA A 46 -8.30 2.39 -5.46
C ALA A 46 -7.72 3.44 -4.51
N VAL A 47 -6.50 3.25 -4.02
CA VAL A 47 -5.79 4.22 -3.16
C VAL A 47 -5.60 5.55 -3.91
N ARG A 48 -5.15 5.52 -5.17
CA ARG A 48 -5.01 6.73 -6.00
C ARG A 48 -6.33 7.46 -6.23
N GLY A 49 -7.40 6.70 -6.52
CA GLY A 49 -8.74 7.26 -6.73
C GLY A 49 -9.32 7.89 -5.46
N LEU A 50 -9.17 7.23 -4.31
CA LEU A 50 -9.61 7.75 -3.02
C LEU A 50 -8.89 9.06 -2.65
N ASP A 51 -7.56 9.10 -2.81
CA ASP A 51 -6.76 10.30 -2.53
C ASP A 51 -7.16 11.47 -3.46
N ALA A 52 -7.36 11.20 -4.74
CA ALA A 52 -7.82 12.19 -5.71
C ALA A 52 -9.22 12.75 -5.41
N CYS A 53 -10.06 11.96 -4.74
CA CYS A 53 -11.40 12.37 -4.28
C CYS A 53 -11.39 13.05 -2.89
N GLY A 54 -10.23 13.34 -2.31
CA GLY A 54 -10.11 13.95 -0.97
C GLY A 54 -10.37 12.98 0.19
N LEU A 55 -10.42 11.67 -0.06
CA LEU A 55 -10.63 10.62 0.95
C LEU A 55 -9.29 10.01 1.40
N SER A 56 -8.31 10.89 1.66
CA SER A 56 -6.92 10.52 1.93
C SER A 56 -6.75 9.60 3.16
N ASP A 57 -7.61 9.72 4.17
CA ASP A 57 -7.54 8.83 5.35
C ASP A 57 -8.00 7.40 5.03
N VAL A 58 -9.02 7.25 4.18
CA VAL A 58 -9.46 5.93 3.70
C VAL A 58 -8.38 5.32 2.81
N ALA A 59 -7.79 6.13 1.93
CA ALA A 59 -6.67 5.72 1.08
C ALA A 59 -5.49 5.20 1.92
N HIS A 60 -5.10 5.94 2.97
CA HIS A 60 -4.03 5.55 3.88
C HIS A 60 -4.33 4.23 4.60
N ARG A 61 -5.54 4.06 5.17
CA ARG A 61 -5.92 2.79 5.84
C ARG A 61 -5.89 1.60 4.88
N LEU A 62 -6.38 1.78 3.65
CA LEU A 62 -6.32 0.72 2.63
C LEU A 62 -4.87 0.39 2.28
N ALA A 63 -4.02 1.41 2.06
CA ALA A 63 -2.60 1.22 1.77
C ALA A 63 -1.88 0.46 2.90
N CYS A 64 -2.08 0.87 4.16
CA CYS A 64 -1.50 0.20 5.32
C CYS A 64 -1.92 -1.27 5.41
N ARG A 65 -3.22 -1.56 5.25
CA ARG A 65 -3.74 -2.94 5.25
C ARG A 65 -3.11 -3.78 4.15
N HIS A 66 -3.12 -3.26 2.91
CA HIS A 66 -2.58 -3.97 1.75
C HIS A 66 -1.08 -4.25 1.88
N VAL A 67 -0.28 -3.23 2.13
CA VAL A 67 1.19 -3.36 2.23
C VAL A 67 1.58 -4.31 3.36
N SER A 68 0.95 -4.19 4.54
CA SER A 68 1.22 -5.08 5.68
C SER A 68 0.86 -6.53 5.36
N ALA A 69 -0.26 -6.77 4.67
CA ALA A 69 -0.69 -8.10 4.28
C ALA A 69 0.28 -8.73 3.26
N ILE A 70 0.70 -7.97 2.23
CA ILE A 70 1.66 -8.44 1.23
C ILE A 70 3.00 -8.80 1.91
N ALA A 71 3.50 -7.92 2.81
CA ALA A 71 4.72 -8.17 3.56
C ALA A 71 4.61 -9.45 4.41
N ARG A 72 3.46 -9.69 5.04
CA ARG A 72 3.20 -10.90 5.83
C ARG A 72 3.19 -12.15 4.96
N VAL A 73 2.43 -12.16 3.87
CA VAL A 73 2.40 -13.31 2.95
C VAL A 73 3.78 -13.57 2.35
N HIS A 74 4.55 -12.51 2.04
CA HIS A 74 5.94 -12.67 1.60
C HIS A 74 6.82 -13.31 2.69
N ALA A 75 6.72 -12.88 3.94
CA ALA A 75 7.46 -13.46 5.05
C ALA A 75 7.17 -14.96 5.24
N ASP A 76 5.90 -15.34 5.06
CA ASP A 76 5.45 -16.73 5.24
C ASP A 76 5.77 -17.64 4.03
N THR A 77 5.91 -17.08 2.82
CA THR A 77 6.06 -17.87 1.57
C THR A 77 7.37 -17.65 0.82
N GLY A 78 8.15 -16.65 1.21
CA GLY A 78 9.44 -16.29 0.60
C GLY A 78 9.33 -15.65 -0.79
N THR A 79 8.12 -15.25 -1.24
CA THR A 79 7.94 -14.72 -2.60
C THR A 79 6.76 -13.77 -2.70
N ILE A 80 6.70 -13.02 -3.82
CA ILE A 80 5.57 -12.19 -4.23
C ILE A 80 4.71 -12.98 -5.22
N TRP A 81 3.39 -12.89 -5.05
CA TRP A 81 2.40 -13.61 -5.83
C TRP A 81 1.66 -12.69 -6.80
N GLU A 82 1.13 -13.23 -7.88
CA GLU A 82 0.36 -12.50 -8.90
C GLU A 82 -0.92 -11.87 -8.33
N SER A 83 -1.63 -12.62 -7.45
CA SER A 83 -2.79 -12.14 -6.68
C SER A 83 -2.85 -12.83 -5.32
N TYR A 84 -3.77 -12.39 -4.45
CA TYR A 84 -3.89 -12.87 -3.08
C TYR A 84 -5.31 -13.35 -2.79
N ASP A 85 -5.43 -14.21 -1.77
CA ASP A 85 -6.69 -14.82 -1.36
C ASP A 85 -7.65 -13.76 -0.77
N PRO A 86 -8.94 -13.78 -1.13
CA PRO A 86 -9.91 -12.79 -0.66
C PRO A 86 -10.36 -12.97 0.79
N GLU A 87 -10.11 -14.15 1.41
CA GLU A 87 -10.57 -14.46 2.76
C GLU A 87 -9.43 -14.73 3.74
N ARG A 88 -8.18 -14.88 3.27
CA ARG A 88 -7.02 -15.25 4.10
C ARG A 88 -5.77 -14.46 3.71
N LEU A 89 -4.80 -14.39 4.61
CA LEU A 89 -3.44 -13.93 4.30
C LEU A 89 -2.68 -15.06 3.60
N ALA A 90 -2.92 -15.22 2.31
CA ALA A 90 -2.40 -16.32 1.49
C ALA A 90 -2.31 -15.92 0.01
N PRO A 91 -1.56 -16.69 -0.82
CA PRO A 91 -1.63 -16.55 -2.26
C PRO A 91 -3.04 -16.78 -2.80
N GLY A 92 -3.39 -16.08 -3.87
CA GLY A 92 -4.59 -16.37 -4.65
C GLY A 92 -4.50 -17.71 -5.39
N LYS A 93 -5.62 -18.15 -5.95
CA LYS A 93 -5.69 -19.38 -6.74
C LYS A 93 -6.30 -19.13 -8.12
N LEU A 94 -5.95 -20.01 -9.05
CA LEU A 94 -6.59 -20.17 -10.34
C LEU A 94 -6.84 -21.67 -10.57
N TYR A 95 -8.09 -22.07 -10.76
CA TYR A 95 -8.48 -23.48 -10.89
C TYR A 95 -7.94 -24.37 -9.76
N GLY A 96 -8.03 -23.87 -8.51
CA GLY A 96 -7.59 -24.62 -7.33
C GLY A 96 -6.07 -24.68 -7.10
N GLN A 97 -5.26 -24.16 -8.01
CA GLN A 97 -3.81 -24.09 -7.88
C GLN A 97 -3.37 -22.66 -7.48
N PRO A 98 -2.29 -22.50 -6.70
CA PRO A 98 -1.75 -21.17 -6.44
C PRO A 98 -1.45 -20.43 -7.75
N VAL A 99 -1.72 -19.13 -7.77
CA VAL A 99 -1.34 -18.24 -8.87
C VAL A 99 0.18 -18.18 -9.05
N ARG A 100 0.65 -17.47 -10.07
CA ARG A 100 2.06 -17.33 -10.38
C ARG A 100 2.84 -16.72 -9.22
N ARG A 101 3.90 -17.41 -8.80
CA ARG A 101 4.91 -16.93 -7.85
C ARG A 101 5.99 -16.10 -8.57
N GLU A 102 6.82 -15.42 -7.78
CA GLU A 102 7.91 -14.56 -8.30
C GLU A 102 7.40 -13.49 -9.27
N PHE A 103 6.22 -12.96 -8.97
CA PHE A 103 5.54 -12.02 -9.84
C PHE A 103 6.02 -10.58 -9.54
N VAL A 104 7.11 -10.17 -10.20
CA VAL A 104 7.76 -8.87 -10.00
C VAL A 104 7.12 -7.71 -10.79
N GLY A 105 6.07 -7.94 -11.56
CA GLY A 105 5.33 -6.90 -12.29
C GLY A 105 4.62 -5.94 -11.33
N PHE A 106 3.33 -5.70 -11.53
CA PHE A 106 2.57 -4.78 -10.67
C PHE A 106 2.55 -5.22 -9.20
N SER A 107 2.54 -6.52 -8.89
CA SER A 107 2.55 -7.00 -7.50
C SER A 107 3.88 -6.76 -6.77
N GLY A 108 4.99 -6.55 -7.48
CA GLY A 108 6.26 -6.16 -6.91
C GLY A 108 6.40 -4.64 -6.76
N VAL A 109 5.90 -3.88 -7.73
CA VAL A 109 6.12 -2.43 -7.80
C VAL A 109 5.10 -1.64 -6.98
N THR A 110 3.79 -1.98 -7.10
CA THR A 110 2.74 -1.15 -6.48
C THR A 110 2.75 -1.17 -4.95
N PRO A 111 3.00 -2.29 -4.23
CA PRO A 111 3.13 -2.24 -2.78
C PRO A 111 4.30 -1.38 -2.29
N ILE A 112 5.43 -1.36 -3.02
CA ILE A 112 6.57 -0.50 -2.69
C ILE A 112 6.21 0.96 -2.91
N ALA A 113 5.56 1.30 -4.03
CA ALA A 113 5.08 2.65 -4.29
C ALA A 113 4.08 3.12 -3.22
N MET A 114 3.15 2.24 -2.82
CA MET A 114 2.18 2.51 -1.74
C MET A 114 2.87 2.67 -0.38
N LEU A 115 3.88 1.84 -0.07
CA LEU A 115 4.67 1.96 1.16
C LEU A 115 5.27 3.36 1.30
N VAL A 116 5.94 3.83 0.26
CA VAL A 116 6.63 5.14 0.30
C VAL A 116 5.62 6.28 0.30
N ARG A 117 4.69 6.29 -0.65
CA ARG A 117 3.80 7.44 -0.85
C ARG A 117 2.59 7.45 0.09
N ASP A 118 1.96 6.30 0.31
CA ASP A 118 0.65 6.25 0.95
C ASP A 118 0.72 5.78 2.41
N VAL A 119 1.73 4.97 2.78
CA VAL A 119 1.97 4.55 4.17
C VAL A 119 2.91 5.52 4.88
N PHE A 120 4.11 5.77 4.34
CA PHE A 120 5.05 6.75 4.92
C PHE A 120 4.64 8.18 4.63
N GLY A 121 3.79 8.41 3.64
CA GLY A 121 3.28 9.72 3.27
C GLY A 121 4.24 10.57 2.45
N ILE A 122 5.31 9.99 1.88
CA ILE A 122 6.37 10.70 1.16
C ILE A 122 6.00 10.81 -0.33
N ASP A 123 5.51 11.96 -0.75
CA ASP A 123 5.16 12.25 -2.15
C ASP A 123 6.27 13.09 -2.81
N VAL A 124 7.03 12.48 -3.71
CA VAL A 124 8.12 13.13 -4.43
C VAL A 124 7.56 13.84 -5.66
N MET A 125 7.71 15.16 -5.68
CA MET A 125 7.28 16.03 -6.77
C MET A 125 8.50 16.72 -7.42
N PRO A 126 8.37 17.28 -8.63
CA PRO A 126 9.46 18.08 -9.21
C PRO A 126 9.89 19.24 -8.28
N GLY A 127 11.14 19.19 -7.82
CA GLY A 127 11.75 20.24 -6.99
C GLY A 127 11.32 20.25 -5.51
N ARG A 128 10.41 19.42 -5.07
CA ARG A 128 9.98 19.36 -3.66
C ARG A 128 9.48 17.98 -3.25
N ILE A 129 9.41 17.77 -1.94
CA ILE A 129 8.76 16.60 -1.32
C ILE A 129 7.61 17.12 -0.45
N VAL A 130 6.42 16.53 -0.58
CA VAL A 130 5.31 16.70 0.37
C VAL A 130 5.27 15.47 1.25
N TRP A 131 5.35 15.66 2.56
CA TRP A 131 5.38 14.57 3.52
C TRP A 131 4.19 14.63 4.47
N LYS A 132 3.19 13.79 4.22
CA LYS A 132 1.97 13.63 5.03
C LYS A 132 2.23 12.65 6.16
N VAL A 133 2.66 13.13 7.33
CA VAL A 133 3.05 12.28 8.46
C VAL A 133 1.83 11.79 9.23
N ARG A 134 1.42 10.54 8.99
CA ARG A 134 0.28 9.90 9.67
C ARG A 134 0.67 8.85 10.70
N LEU A 135 1.74 8.11 10.48
CA LEU A 135 2.19 7.07 11.40
C LEU A 135 2.69 7.64 12.72
N LEU A 136 2.44 6.92 13.81
CA LEU A 136 2.93 7.30 15.13
C LEU A 136 4.31 6.73 15.43
N GLU A 137 4.62 5.57 14.86
CA GLU A 137 5.93 4.91 14.99
C GLU A 137 7.01 5.71 14.28
N ARG A 138 8.27 5.50 14.69
CA ARG A 138 9.42 6.02 13.95
C ARG A 138 9.44 5.41 12.56
N HIS A 139 9.46 6.23 11.53
CA HIS A 139 9.41 5.79 10.13
C HIS A 139 10.13 6.76 9.20
N GLY A 140 10.32 6.35 7.96
CA GLY A 140 10.91 7.18 6.91
C GLY A 140 11.69 6.36 5.90
N ILE A 141 12.56 7.01 5.17
CA ILE A 141 13.41 6.41 4.15
C ILE A 141 14.80 7.04 4.20
N GLU A 142 15.84 6.22 4.05
CA GLU A 142 17.23 6.68 3.99
C GLU A 142 17.79 6.43 2.60
N ASN A 143 18.62 7.36 2.13
CA ASN A 143 19.34 7.28 0.86
C ASN A 143 18.43 7.11 -0.38
N LEU A 144 17.24 7.74 -0.35
CA LEU A 144 16.37 7.78 -1.53
C LEU A 144 17.03 8.62 -2.63
N THR A 145 17.37 7.98 -3.72
CA THR A 145 17.89 8.67 -4.91
C THR A 145 16.73 9.18 -5.75
N LEU A 146 16.64 10.49 -5.91
CA LEU A 146 15.64 11.15 -6.75
C LEU A 146 16.03 11.08 -8.24
N PRO A 147 15.08 11.30 -9.18
CA PRO A 147 15.34 11.23 -10.61
C PRO A 147 16.45 12.18 -11.10
N ASP A 148 16.64 13.30 -10.41
CA ASP A 148 17.69 14.28 -10.71
C ASP A 148 19.06 13.90 -10.10
N GLY A 149 19.15 12.76 -9.40
CA GLY A 149 20.35 12.27 -8.71
C GLY A 149 20.59 12.88 -7.33
N ASN A 150 19.68 13.72 -6.80
CA ASN A 150 19.75 14.14 -5.41
C ASN A 150 19.45 12.94 -4.49
N VAL A 151 20.26 12.75 -3.44
CA VAL A 151 20.04 11.67 -2.46
C VAL A 151 19.48 12.30 -1.19
N VAL A 152 18.31 11.81 -0.76
CA VAL A 152 17.55 12.37 0.36
C VAL A 152 17.30 11.31 1.42
N SER A 153 17.42 11.67 2.70
CA SER A 153 16.93 10.85 3.81
C SER A 153 15.91 11.65 4.62
N LEU A 154 14.80 10.98 4.95
CA LEU A 154 13.63 11.55 5.61
C LEU A 154 13.28 10.61 6.77
N ILE A 155 13.43 11.06 8.02
CA ILE A 155 13.12 10.28 9.22
C ILE A 155 12.18 11.08 10.10
N CYS A 156 11.04 10.50 10.46
CA CYS A 156 10.13 10.99 11.48
C CYS A 156 10.35 10.19 12.77
N GLU A 157 10.54 10.88 13.88
CA GLU A 157 10.65 10.23 15.19
C GLU A 157 9.28 9.75 15.69
N GLN A 158 9.27 8.80 16.61
CA GLN A 158 8.04 8.28 17.21
C GLN A 158 7.25 9.40 17.92
N ARG A 159 5.91 9.35 17.77
CA ARG A 159 4.96 10.25 18.43
C ARG A 159 4.05 9.47 19.38
N LYS A 160 3.55 10.12 20.42
CA LYS A 160 2.61 9.51 21.37
C LYS A 160 1.16 9.60 20.90
N SER A 161 0.83 10.59 20.08
CA SER A 161 -0.51 10.80 19.52
C SER A 161 -0.45 11.51 18.16
N ALA A 162 -1.55 11.48 17.42
CA ALA A 162 -1.69 12.19 16.15
C ALA A 162 -1.64 13.72 16.29
N ASP A 163 -2.03 14.24 17.47
CA ASP A 163 -2.03 15.68 17.75
C ASP A 163 -0.62 16.22 18.06
N GLU A 164 0.34 15.34 18.35
CA GLU A 164 1.72 15.72 18.59
C GLU A 164 2.39 16.10 17.26
N LYS A 165 2.98 17.31 17.24
CA LYS A 165 3.69 17.80 16.05
C LYS A 165 4.82 16.85 15.65
N PRO A 166 4.91 16.42 14.38
CA PRO A 166 5.98 15.55 13.92
C PRO A 166 7.37 16.18 14.13
N VAL A 167 8.29 15.40 14.69
CA VAL A 167 9.72 15.74 14.74
C VAL A 167 10.39 15.02 13.60
N VAL A 168 10.78 15.76 12.57
CA VAL A 168 11.37 15.21 11.34
C VAL A 168 12.82 15.63 11.19
N ARG A 169 13.64 14.72 10.63
CA ARG A 169 15.00 14.98 10.22
C ARG A 169 15.11 14.74 8.72
N VAL A 170 15.61 15.74 8.02
CA VAL A 170 15.82 15.69 6.56
C VAL A 170 17.29 15.94 6.28
N THR A 171 17.91 15.08 5.47
CA THR A 171 19.23 15.32 4.91
C THR A 171 19.18 15.14 3.40
N SER A 172 19.97 15.91 2.65
CA SER A 172 20.03 15.81 1.19
C SER A 172 21.41 16.23 0.68
N THR A 173 21.81 15.68 -0.47
CA THR A 173 23.06 16.05 -1.14
C THR A 173 22.98 17.38 -1.86
N ARG A 174 21.78 17.85 -2.19
CA ARG A 174 21.49 19.16 -2.78
C ARG A 174 20.25 19.77 -2.13
N PRO A 175 20.11 21.10 -2.10
CA PRO A 175 18.92 21.74 -1.53
C PRO A 175 17.63 21.20 -2.16
N ILE A 176 16.63 20.90 -1.31
CA ILE A 176 15.29 20.48 -1.72
C ILE A 176 14.28 21.02 -0.71
N GLU A 177 13.14 21.50 -1.19
CA GLU A 177 12.03 21.87 -0.34
C GLU A 177 11.32 20.62 0.21
N VAL A 178 11.07 20.57 1.53
CA VAL A 178 10.26 19.52 2.16
C VAL A 178 9.13 20.19 2.95
N VAL A 179 7.90 19.93 2.50
CA VAL A 179 6.68 20.40 3.17
C VAL A 179 6.14 19.26 4.02
N VAL A 180 6.03 19.47 5.34
CA VAL A 180 5.50 18.45 6.30
C VAL A 180 4.07 18.82 6.65
N GLU A 181 3.13 17.88 6.46
CA GLU A 181 1.68 18.00 6.72
C GLU A 181 1.21 16.98 7.75
#